data_e4b7df4bef55b1c05af74cde146868f1
#
_entry.id   e4b7df4bef55b1c05af74cde146868f1
#
_cell.length_a   1.000
_cell.length_b   1.000
_cell.length_c   1.000
_cell.angle_alpha   90.00
_cell.angle_beta   90.00
_cell.angle_gamma   90.00
#
_symmetry.space_group_name_H-M   'P 1'
#
loop_
_entity.id
_entity.type
_entity.pdbx_description
1 polymer ?
#
loop_
_entity_poly.entity_id
_entity_poly.type
_entity_poly.pdbx_seq_one_letter_code
_entity_poly.pdbx_strand_id
1 'polypeptide(L)'
;MDTKSKVFLHVQDFIGRSAIFFIAPFYFLLTRIFFYRVRDLREIRRQSTAEFAKHKGPWIICANHLTMVDSFLLGYATFSLRQHITGYKRLPWNLPERRNFQSNIILVVLCYLSKCIPVDRGGPREKLKKTLDKCVYLLRNGHHVMIFPEGGRSRSGRVNKEGFSYGVGRFVRDVENCKVMCIYMRGDKQHSYSVIPSWGDKFSAQIEVFTPEPIAETGLRAQREYAAQIINRLAQMEENYFALRRERCRGFEGFREREEKHGFALSEKNSHR
;
A
#
# COMPACT_ATOMS: atom_id res chain seq x y z
N MET A 1 15.83 13.65 17.39
CA MET A 1 16.15 14.06 16.00
C MET A 1 16.77 15.45 16.02
N ASP A 2 17.82 15.69 15.26
CA ASP A 2 18.52 16.96 15.18
C ASP A 2 17.75 18.02 14.39
N THR A 3 18.08 19.30 14.61
CA THR A 3 17.43 20.45 13.97
C THR A 3 17.60 20.44 12.45
N LYS A 4 18.77 20.05 11.95
CA LYS A 4 19.03 19.97 10.49
C LYS A 4 18.10 18.96 9.80
N SER A 5 17.87 17.80 10.41
CA SER A 5 16.96 16.79 9.89
C SER A 5 15.49 17.26 9.88
N LYS A 6 15.07 18.04 10.90
CA LYS A 6 13.72 18.63 10.94
C LYS A 6 13.54 19.64 9.80
N VAL A 7 14.49 20.57 9.66
CA VAL A 7 14.46 21.57 8.57
C VAL A 7 14.43 20.90 7.22
N PHE A 8 15.24 19.89 6.99
CA PHE A 8 15.24 19.14 5.73
C PHE A 8 13.87 18.54 5.40
N LEU A 9 13.18 17.92 6.36
CA LEU A 9 11.84 17.36 6.14
C LEU A 9 10.80 18.46 5.83
N HIS A 10 10.86 19.60 6.50
CA HIS A 10 9.97 20.72 6.20
C HIS A 10 10.22 21.29 4.81
N VAL A 11 11.47 21.45 4.41
CA VAL A 11 11.83 21.92 3.06
C VAL A 11 11.34 20.93 2.01
N GLN A 12 11.56 19.61 2.24
CA GLN A 12 11.06 18.57 1.34
C GLN A 12 9.54 18.59 1.23
N ASP A 13 8.81 18.74 2.36
CA ASP A 13 7.34 18.82 2.36
C ASP A 13 6.84 20.03 1.59
N PHE A 14 7.49 21.19 1.78
CA PHE A 14 7.15 22.42 1.06
C PHE A 14 7.36 22.29 -0.45
N ILE A 15 8.53 21.81 -0.88
CA ILE A 15 8.86 21.62 -2.31
C ILE A 15 7.92 20.58 -2.92
N GLY A 16 7.70 19.44 -2.24
CA GLY A 16 6.79 18.39 -2.71
C GLY A 16 5.35 18.89 -2.83
N ARG A 17 4.90 19.75 -1.91
CA ARG A 17 3.57 20.40 -1.98
C ARG A 17 3.43 21.29 -3.22
N SER A 18 4.48 22.00 -3.59
CA SER A 18 4.48 22.84 -4.80
C SER A 18 4.53 21.96 -6.06
N ALA A 19 5.30 20.86 -6.03
CA ALA A 19 5.44 19.95 -7.14
C ALA A 19 4.23 19.06 -7.40
N ILE A 20 3.31 18.90 -6.42
CA ILE A 20 2.19 17.94 -6.51
C ILE A 20 1.27 18.23 -7.71
N PHE A 21 1.15 19.49 -8.15
CA PHE A 21 0.37 19.90 -9.31
C PHE A 21 0.87 19.25 -10.62
N PHE A 22 2.14 18.86 -10.68
CA PHE A 22 2.77 18.16 -11.81
C PHE A 22 2.90 16.66 -11.53
N ILE A 23 3.32 16.31 -10.33
CA ILE A 23 3.60 14.91 -9.94
C ILE A 23 2.32 14.07 -9.91
N ALA A 24 1.22 14.59 -9.35
CA ALA A 24 -0.02 13.81 -9.27
C ALA A 24 -0.65 13.55 -10.66
N PRO A 25 -0.83 14.56 -11.55
CA PRO A 25 -1.30 14.28 -12.91
C PRO A 25 -0.40 13.33 -13.69
N PHE A 26 0.92 13.45 -13.54
CA PHE A 26 1.88 12.54 -14.17
C PHE A 26 1.66 11.09 -13.71
N TYR A 27 1.48 10.84 -12.43
CA TYR A 27 1.19 9.50 -11.91
C TYR A 27 -0.16 8.95 -12.40
N PHE A 28 -1.18 9.80 -12.45
CA PHE A 28 -2.48 9.39 -12.99
C PHE A 28 -2.43 9.11 -14.50
N LEU A 29 -1.61 9.83 -15.24
CA LEU A 29 -1.35 9.58 -16.65
C LEU A 29 -0.63 8.23 -16.85
N LEU A 30 0.40 7.95 -16.03
CA LEU A 30 1.10 6.66 -16.10
C LEU A 30 0.18 5.47 -15.87
N THR A 31 -0.75 5.54 -14.90
CA THR A 31 -1.73 4.45 -14.71
C THR A 31 -2.60 4.24 -15.94
N ARG A 32 -2.95 5.29 -16.67
CA ARG A 32 -3.71 5.19 -17.91
C ARG A 32 -2.87 4.65 -19.07
N ILE A 33 -1.62 5.09 -19.21
CA ILE A 33 -0.70 4.60 -20.23
C ILE A 33 -0.44 3.09 -20.08
N PHE A 34 -0.26 2.61 -18.85
CA PHE A 34 -0.10 1.19 -18.56
C PHE A 34 -1.42 0.41 -18.54
N PHE A 35 -2.56 1.07 -18.78
CA PHE A 35 -3.91 0.48 -18.74
C PHE A 35 -4.24 -0.20 -17.40
N TYR A 36 -3.64 0.26 -16.31
CA TYR A 36 -3.93 -0.28 -14.99
C TYR A 36 -5.34 0.14 -14.54
N ARG A 37 -6.08 -0.82 -14.05
CA ARG A 37 -7.44 -0.62 -13.54
C ARG A 37 -7.55 -1.16 -12.13
N VAL A 38 -8.20 -0.41 -11.25
CA VAL A 38 -8.54 -0.88 -9.90
C VAL A 38 -10.03 -1.13 -9.86
N ARG A 39 -10.43 -2.34 -9.44
CA ARG A 39 -11.85 -2.69 -9.26
C ARG A 39 -12.43 -1.84 -8.17
N ASP A 40 -13.70 -1.49 -8.32
CA ASP A 40 -14.46 -0.73 -7.33
C ASP A 40 -13.74 0.53 -6.84
N LEU A 41 -12.96 1.19 -7.73
CA LEU A 41 -12.09 2.32 -7.42
C LEU A 41 -12.82 3.44 -6.67
N ARG A 42 -14.10 3.72 -7.04
CA ARG A 42 -14.89 4.76 -6.36
C ARG A 42 -15.19 4.37 -4.93
N GLU A 43 -15.51 3.11 -4.69
CA GLU A 43 -15.82 2.58 -3.37
C GLU A 43 -14.58 2.57 -2.47
N ILE A 44 -13.42 2.10 -2.98
CA ILE A 44 -12.14 2.14 -2.28
C ILE A 44 -11.80 3.56 -1.83
N ARG A 45 -11.95 4.55 -2.71
CA ARG A 45 -11.72 5.97 -2.40
C ARG A 45 -12.71 6.51 -1.38
N ARG A 46 -13.99 6.10 -1.48
CA ARG A 46 -15.03 6.48 -0.52
C ARG A 46 -14.69 5.95 0.87
N GLN A 47 -14.35 4.66 0.97
CA GLN A 47 -13.96 4.01 2.21
C GLN A 47 -12.71 4.66 2.80
N SER A 48 -11.64 4.84 2.03
CA SER A 48 -10.42 5.51 2.46
C SER A 48 -10.71 6.91 3.00
N THR A 49 -11.52 7.71 2.28
CA THR A 49 -11.89 9.06 2.69
C THR A 49 -12.68 9.07 3.98
N ALA A 50 -13.63 8.14 4.14
CA ALA A 50 -14.44 7.99 5.35
C ALA A 50 -13.57 7.64 6.57
N GLU A 51 -12.61 6.73 6.43
CA GLU A 51 -11.71 6.36 7.51
C GLU A 51 -10.82 7.54 7.96
N PHE A 52 -10.24 8.27 7.00
CA PHE A 52 -9.49 9.49 7.32
C PHE A 52 -10.34 10.61 7.94
N ALA A 53 -11.64 10.64 7.69
CA ALA A 53 -12.55 11.59 8.32
C ALA A 53 -12.88 11.23 9.78
N LYS A 54 -12.99 9.93 10.08
CA LYS A 54 -13.29 9.42 11.44
C LYS A 54 -12.15 9.67 12.42
N HIS A 55 -10.90 9.65 11.94
CA HIS A 55 -9.71 9.82 12.77
C HIS A 55 -8.76 10.84 12.16
N LYS A 56 -8.59 11.96 12.85
CA LYS A 56 -7.71 13.06 12.39
C LYS A 56 -6.27 12.94 12.89
N GLY A 57 -5.96 11.91 13.66
CA GLY A 57 -4.64 11.64 14.18
C GLY A 57 -3.70 11.04 13.13
N PRO A 58 -2.49 10.66 13.55
CA PRO A 58 -1.52 10.05 12.66
C PRO A 58 -1.99 8.68 12.17
N TRP A 59 -1.66 8.36 10.92
CA TRP A 59 -1.93 7.07 10.30
C TRP A 59 -0.65 6.37 9.89
N ILE A 60 -0.56 5.09 10.23
CA ILE A 60 0.40 4.16 9.66
C ILE A 60 -0.35 3.38 8.59
N ILE A 61 0.04 3.54 7.34
CA ILE A 61 -0.53 2.80 6.22
C ILE A 61 0.39 1.62 5.94
N CYS A 62 -0.14 0.41 6.07
CA CYS A 62 0.59 -0.83 5.88
C CYS A 62 0.01 -1.59 4.68
N ALA A 63 0.85 -2.06 3.78
CA ALA A 63 0.40 -2.80 2.62
C ALA A 63 1.30 -4.01 2.33
N ASN A 64 0.77 -5.00 1.60
CA ASN A 64 1.57 -6.05 1.00
C ASN A 64 2.44 -5.50 -0.11
N HIS A 65 3.55 -6.17 -0.44
CA HIS A 65 4.56 -5.66 -1.36
C HIS A 65 4.92 -6.67 -2.46
N LEU A 66 4.51 -6.39 -3.70
CA LEU A 66 4.76 -7.25 -4.85
C LEU A 66 5.59 -6.57 -5.94
N THR A 67 5.49 -5.23 -6.10
CA THR A 67 6.20 -4.49 -7.15
C THR A 67 6.88 -3.23 -6.61
N MET A 68 7.81 -2.66 -7.37
CA MET A 68 8.47 -1.40 -6.98
C MET A 68 7.53 -0.19 -7.02
N VAL A 69 6.42 -0.30 -7.73
CA VAL A 69 5.46 0.79 -7.92
C VAL A 69 4.21 0.68 -7.04
N ASP A 70 4.17 -0.26 -6.09
CA ASP A 70 3.00 -0.49 -5.25
C ASP A 70 2.56 0.76 -4.49
N SER A 71 3.48 1.53 -3.90
CA SER A 71 3.12 2.76 -3.18
C SER A 71 2.40 3.79 -4.07
N PHE A 72 2.79 3.87 -5.33
CA PHE A 72 2.15 4.69 -6.34
C PHE A 72 0.73 4.18 -6.69
N LEU A 73 0.58 2.87 -6.93
CA LEU A 73 -0.73 2.25 -7.20
C LEU A 73 -1.67 2.35 -6.01
N LEU A 74 -1.16 2.20 -4.79
CA LEU A 74 -1.91 2.39 -3.55
C LEU A 74 -2.38 3.85 -3.41
N GLY A 75 -1.50 4.83 -3.69
CA GLY A 75 -1.87 6.24 -3.72
C GLY A 75 -2.98 6.52 -4.74
N TYR A 76 -2.86 5.97 -5.95
CA TYR A 76 -3.90 6.07 -6.98
C TYR A 76 -5.22 5.42 -6.55
N ALA A 77 -5.17 4.25 -5.91
CA ALA A 77 -6.35 3.52 -5.46
C ALA A 77 -7.09 4.24 -4.31
N THR A 78 -6.36 4.84 -3.38
CA THR A 78 -6.92 5.40 -2.14
C THR A 78 -7.31 6.87 -2.26
N PHE A 79 -6.64 7.65 -3.12
CA PHE A 79 -6.88 9.08 -3.28
C PHE A 79 -7.19 9.45 -4.73
N SER A 80 -8.18 10.31 -4.94
CA SER A 80 -8.44 10.92 -6.25
C SER A 80 -7.36 11.97 -6.58
N LEU A 81 -7.25 12.36 -7.86
CA LEU A 81 -6.33 13.42 -8.29
C LEU A 81 -6.59 14.73 -7.51
N ARG A 82 -7.87 15.09 -7.33
CA ARG A 82 -8.25 16.25 -6.52
C ARG A 82 -7.72 16.14 -5.10
N GLN A 83 -7.85 14.96 -4.47
CA GLN A 83 -7.37 14.74 -3.10
C GLN A 83 -5.85 14.75 -2.99
N HIS A 84 -5.11 14.35 -4.02
CA HIS A 84 -3.65 14.53 -4.07
C HIS A 84 -3.27 16.01 -4.00
N ILE A 85 -3.97 16.85 -4.75
CA ILE A 85 -3.68 18.29 -4.82
C ILE A 85 -4.16 19.01 -3.54
N THR A 86 -5.44 18.86 -3.18
CA THR A 86 -6.05 19.63 -2.08
C THR A 86 -5.76 19.04 -0.70
N GLY A 87 -5.45 17.75 -0.63
CA GLY A 87 -5.20 16.99 0.60
C GLY A 87 -3.75 16.55 0.78
N TYR A 88 -2.77 17.27 0.23
CA TYR A 88 -1.36 16.87 0.22
C TYR A 88 -0.82 16.40 1.58
N LYS A 89 -1.25 17.02 2.69
CA LYS A 89 -0.84 16.62 4.04
C LYS A 89 -1.23 15.17 4.37
N ARG A 90 -2.35 14.66 3.80
CA ARG A 90 -2.83 13.28 4.00
C ARG A 90 -2.07 12.25 3.20
N LEU A 91 -1.34 12.66 2.15
CA LEU A 91 -0.50 11.74 1.40
C LEU A 91 0.62 11.23 2.31
N PRO A 92 0.81 9.90 2.39
CA PRO A 92 1.78 9.34 3.30
C PRO A 92 3.22 9.56 2.82
N TRP A 93 4.13 9.64 3.77
CA TRP A 93 5.55 9.52 3.53
C TRP A 93 5.90 8.05 3.30
N ASN A 94 6.66 7.77 2.25
CA ASN A 94 7.07 6.43 1.84
C ASN A 94 8.52 6.14 2.23
N LEU A 95 8.82 4.85 2.46
CA LEU A 95 10.14 4.38 2.86
C LEU A 95 10.75 3.45 1.78
N PRO A 96 11.15 3.98 0.61
CA PRO A 96 11.75 3.15 -0.43
C PRO A 96 13.19 2.74 -0.05
N GLU A 97 13.58 1.52 -0.46
CA GLU A 97 14.97 1.07 -0.37
C GLU A 97 15.88 1.94 -1.24
N ARG A 98 16.90 2.52 -0.65
CA ARG A 98 17.84 3.45 -1.31
C ARG A 98 18.45 2.86 -2.59
N ARG A 99 18.86 1.60 -2.55
CA ARG A 99 19.51 0.91 -3.68
C ARG A 99 18.65 0.85 -4.93
N ASN A 100 17.32 0.88 -4.80
CA ASN A 100 16.40 0.71 -5.93
C ASN A 100 16.28 1.93 -6.83
N PHE A 101 16.70 3.12 -6.40
CA PHE A 101 16.51 4.35 -7.19
C PHE A 101 17.73 5.29 -7.22
N GLN A 102 18.74 5.08 -6.37
CA GLN A 102 19.90 5.99 -6.30
C GLN A 102 20.78 6.02 -7.56
N SER A 103 20.74 4.99 -8.40
CA SER A 103 21.47 4.93 -9.66
C SER A 103 20.88 5.85 -10.75
N ASN A 104 19.66 6.36 -10.57
CA ASN A 104 18.96 7.18 -11.55
C ASN A 104 18.51 8.50 -10.92
N ILE A 105 19.08 9.61 -11.38
CA ILE A 105 18.79 10.96 -10.85
C ILE A 105 17.32 11.35 -10.98
N ILE A 106 16.64 10.92 -12.04
CA ILE A 106 15.21 11.20 -12.26
C ILE A 106 14.40 10.52 -11.15
N LEU A 107 14.71 9.24 -10.84
CA LEU A 107 14.04 8.53 -9.76
C LEU A 107 14.35 9.13 -8.38
N VAL A 108 15.57 9.62 -8.15
CA VAL A 108 15.92 10.36 -6.91
C VAL A 108 15.05 11.60 -6.76
N VAL A 109 14.93 12.41 -7.81
CA VAL A 109 14.10 13.62 -7.82
C VAL A 109 12.61 13.28 -7.63
N LEU A 110 12.09 12.29 -8.37
CA LEU A 110 10.70 11.85 -8.21
C LEU A 110 10.42 11.33 -6.79
N CYS A 111 11.30 10.54 -6.21
CA CYS A 111 11.17 10.08 -4.83
C CYS A 111 11.20 11.26 -3.85
N TYR A 112 12.10 12.22 -4.02
CA TYR A 112 12.17 13.40 -3.18
C TYR A 112 10.86 14.20 -3.20
N LEU A 113 10.33 14.47 -4.39
CA LEU A 113 9.09 15.23 -4.60
C LEU A 113 7.84 14.45 -4.14
N SER A 114 7.92 13.12 -4.06
CA SER A 114 6.82 12.21 -3.69
C SER A 114 6.83 11.79 -2.22
N LYS A 115 7.37 12.63 -1.32
CA LYS A 115 7.41 12.35 0.13
C LYS A 115 8.09 11.01 0.45
N CYS A 116 9.26 10.76 -0.13
CA CYS A 116 10.04 9.57 0.17
C CYS A 116 11.20 9.86 1.14
N ILE A 117 11.36 9.00 2.13
CA ILE A 117 12.51 8.96 3.02
C ILE A 117 13.28 7.68 2.70
N PRO A 118 14.46 7.77 2.05
CA PRO A 118 15.23 6.58 1.70
C PRO A 118 15.67 5.78 2.93
N VAL A 119 15.51 4.46 2.87
CA VAL A 119 15.96 3.53 3.91
C VAL A 119 17.09 2.66 3.38
N ASP A 120 18.14 2.47 4.19
CA ASP A 120 19.24 1.54 3.91
C ASP A 120 18.94 0.22 4.65
N ARG A 121 18.35 -0.76 3.96
CA ARG A 121 18.10 -2.09 4.52
C ARG A 121 19.40 -2.88 4.59
N GLY A 122 19.63 -3.52 5.74
CA GLY A 122 20.91 -4.22 6.00
C GLY A 122 22.11 -3.30 6.22
N GLY A 123 21.92 -1.99 6.26
CA GLY A 123 22.93 -1.00 6.62
C GLY A 123 23.13 -0.89 8.15
N PRO A 124 24.04 0.00 8.59
CA PRO A 124 24.29 0.23 10.02
C PRO A 124 23.00 0.57 10.78
N ARG A 125 22.83 -0.03 11.96
CA ARG A 125 21.64 0.18 12.83
C ARG A 125 21.37 1.65 13.12
N GLU A 126 22.40 2.47 13.25
CA GLU A 126 22.29 3.91 13.48
C GLU A 126 21.60 4.64 12.31
N LYS A 127 21.89 4.27 11.06
CA LYS A 127 21.22 4.87 9.89
C LYS A 127 19.75 4.51 9.86
N LEU A 128 19.43 3.23 10.11
CA LEU A 128 18.04 2.77 10.18
C LEU A 128 17.30 3.49 11.32
N LYS A 129 17.91 3.57 12.51
CA LYS A 129 17.35 4.30 13.66
C LYS A 129 17.02 5.75 13.31
N LYS A 130 17.94 6.48 12.67
CA LYS A 130 17.72 7.87 12.22
C LYS A 130 16.54 7.98 11.24
N THR A 131 16.41 7.02 10.33
CA THR A 131 15.25 6.99 9.40
C THR A 131 13.95 6.75 10.15
N LEU A 132 13.90 5.81 11.07
CA LEU A 132 12.70 5.55 11.89
C LEU A 132 12.38 6.73 12.81
N ASP A 133 13.38 7.43 13.37
CA ASP A 133 13.18 8.66 14.15
C ASP A 133 12.51 9.78 13.33
N LYS A 134 12.88 9.93 12.05
CA LYS A 134 12.21 10.86 11.13
C LYS A 134 10.73 10.49 10.95
N CYS A 135 10.41 9.22 10.79
CA CYS A 135 9.02 8.75 10.66
C CYS A 135 8.21 9.00 11.92
N VAL A 136 8.76 8.69 13.11
CA VAL A 136 8.11 9.00 14.40
C VAL A 136 7.87 10.50 14.54
N TYR A 137 8.84 11.34 14.16
CA TYR A 137 8.67 12.79 14.17
C TYR A 137 7.54 13.25 13.26
N LEU A 138 7.48 12.74 12.02
CA LEU A 138 6.42 13.05 11.07
C LEU A 138 5.03 12.65 11.59
N LEU A 139 4.90 11.42 12.11
CA LEU A 139 3.66 10.94 12.69
C LEU A 139 3.20 11.82 13.86
N ARG A 140 4.08 12.18 14.78
CA ARG A 140 3.79 13.08 15.91
C ARG A 140 3.39 14.50 15.47
N ASN A 141 3.77 14.92 14.26
CA ASN A 141 3.36 16.18 13.65
C ASN A 141 2.14 16.04 12.72
N GLY A 142 1.39 14.94 12.84
CA GLY A 142 0.14 14.70 12.13
C GLY A 142 0.29 14.40 10.64
N HIS A 143 1.50 13.99 10.20
CA HIS A 143 1.70 13.38 8.89
C HIS A 143 1.39 11.88 8.95
N HIS A 144 1.24 11.26 7.79
CA HIS A 144 1.02 9.83 7.64
C HIS A 144 2.27 9.17 7.07
N VAL A 145 2.49 7.91 7.41
CA VAL A 145 3.63 7.12 6.93
C VAL A 145 3.10 5.84 6.29
N MET A 146 3.58 5.50 5.11
CA MET A 146 3.34 4.23 4.45
C MET A 146 4.57 3.35 4.55
N ILE A 147 4.37 2.11 4.96
CA ILE A 147 5.43 1.11 5.07
C ILE A 147 4.91 -0.24 4.59
N PHE A 148 5.81 -1.02 3.99
CA PHE A 148 5.58 -2.42 3.67
C PHE A 148 6.19 -3.29 4.78
N PRO A 149 5.35 -3.86 5.68
CA PRO A 149 5.85 -4.57 6.88
C PRO A 149 6.71 -5.80 6.54
N GLU A 150 6.49 -6.40 5.37
CA GLU A 150 7.32 -7.51 4.88
C GLU A 150 8.80 -7.17 4.76
N GLY A 151 9.17 -5.88 4.76
CA GLY A 151 10.56 -5.45 4.64
C GLY A 151 11.17 -5.67 3.26
N GLY A 152 10.48 -6.27 2.31
CA GLY A 152 10.89 -6.52 0.94
C GLY A 152 9.70 -6.95 0.09
N ARG A 153 9.90 -7.07 -1.24
CA ARG A 153 8.87 -7.63 -2.12
C ARG A 153 8.75 -9.14 -1.88
N SER A 154 7.54 -9.64 -1.75
CA SER A 154 7.29 -11.06 -1.54
C SER A 154 7.69 -11.89 -2.76
N ARG A 155 8.69 -12.75 -2.61
CA ARG A 155 9.16 -13.64 -3.68
C ARG A 155 8.15 -14.74 -4.02
N SER A 156 7.41 -15.22 -3.04
CA SER A 156 6.36 -16.23 -3.21
C SER A 156 5.06 -15.66 -3.76
N GLY A 157 4.94 -14.32 -3.82
CA GLY A 157 3.67 -13.66 -4.10
C GLY A 157 2.65 -13.76 -2.98
N ARG A 158 3.04 -14.24 -1.78
CA ARG A 158 2.22 -14.36 -0.57
C ARG A 158 2.78 -13.47 0.53
N VAL A 159 1.94 -12.99 1.42
CA VAL A 159 2.38 -12.21 2.59
C VAL A 159 3.33 -13.04 3.45
N ASN A 160 4.53 -12.54 3.69
CA ASN A 160 5.54 -13.23 4.47
C ASN A 160 5.31 -12.99 5.98
N LYS A 161 4.84 -14.02 6.68
CA LYS A 161 4.59 -13.98 8.14
C LYS A 161 5.82 -14.27 9.00
N GLU A 162 6.89 -14.79 8.43
CA GLU A 162 8.07 -15.25 9.18
C GLU A 162 9.19 -14.21 9.15
N GLY A 163 9.44 -13.57 8.00
CA GLY A 163 10.56 -12.66 7.76
C GLY A 163 10.15 -11.19 7.67
N PHE A 164 9.31 -10.69 8.59
CA PHE A 164 8.84 -9.32 8.55
C PHE A 164 9.71 -8.32 9.32
N SER A 165 9.59 -7.04 9.00
CA SER A 165 10.32 -5.94 9.61
C SER A 165 9.62 -5.41 10.87
N TYR A 166 10.35 -5.23 11.96
CA TYR A 166 9.81 -4.71 13.23
C TYR A 166 9.68 -3.17 13.26
N GLY A 167 10.15 -2.49 12.21
CA GLY A 167 10.13 -1.01 12.16
C GLY A 167 8.75 -0.39 12.30
N VAL A 168 7.72 -1.03 11.76
CA VAL A 168 6.33 -0.59 11.88
C VAL A 168 5.83 -0.65 13.34
N GLY A 169 6.20 -1.69 14.07
CA GLY A 169 5.84 -1.82 15.48
C GLY A 169 6.44 -0.73 16.36
N ARG A 170 7.59 -0.16 15.96
CA ARG A 170 8.14 1.01 16.62
C ARG A 170 7.23 2.24 16.47
N PHE A 171 6.61 2.42 15.32
CA PHE A 171 5.69 3.54 15.11
C PHE A 171 4.45 3.42 16.00
N VAL A 172 3.89 2.22 16.09
CA VAL A 172 2.75 1.94 16.98
C VAL A 172 3.10 2.21 18.44
N ARG A 173 4.27 1.73 18.89
CA ARG A 173 4.73 1.90 20.27
C ARG A 173 5.01 3.37 20.63
N ASP A 174 5.66 4.09 19.73
CA ASP A 174 6.24 5.41 20.02
C ASP A 174 5.29 6.57 19.69
N VAL A 175 4.16 6.31 19.03
CA VAL A 175 3.23 7.36 18.58
C VAL A 175 1.84 7.12 19.18
N GLU A 176 1.43 8.00 20.07
CA GLU A 176 0.11 7.96 20.69
C GLU A 176 -1.02 8.21 19.67
N ASN A 177 -2.19 7.64 19.94
CA ASN A 177 -3.39 7.81 19.11
C ASN A 177 -3.17 7.50 17.62
N CYS A 178 -2.20 6.63 17.31
CA CYS A 178 -1.93 6.21 15.95
C CYS A 178 -2.86 5.06 15.56
N LYS A 179 -3.51 5.17 14.39
CA LYS A 179 -4.27 4.07 13.79
C LYS A 179 -3.52 3.43 12.64
N VAL A 180 -3.76 2.13 12.47
CA VAL A 180 -3.18 1.37 11.37
C VAL A 180 -4.25 1.12 10.32
N MET A 181 -3.94 1.49 9.08
CA MET A 181 -4.72 1.16 7.91
C MET A 181 -3.95 0.10 7.12
N CYS A 182 -4.46 -1.12 7.11
CA CYS A 182 -3.96 -2.19 6.26
C CYS A 182 -4.62 -2.13 4.89
N ILE A 183 -3.83 -2.23 3.83
CA ILE A 183 -4.31 -2.28 2.45
C ILE A 183 -3.70 -3.51 1.79
N TYR A 184 -4.53 -4.47 1.44
CA TYR A 184 -4.11 -5.58 0.59
C TYR A 184 -4.49 -5.27 -0.85
N MET A 185 -3.52 -5.26 -1.75
CA MET A 185 -3.74 -5.00 -3.17
C MET A 185 -3.01 -6.03 -4.03
N ARG A 186 -3.72 -6.57 -5.03
CA ARG A 186 -3.16 -7.55 -5.96
C ARG A 186 -3.79 -7.41 -7.35
N GLY A 187 -2.94 -7.52 -8.37
CA GLY A 187 -3.36 -7.64 -9.76
C GLY A 187 -3.71 -9.08 -10.14
N ASP A 188 -4.60 -9.26 -11.12
CA ASP A 188 -5.00 -10.58 -11.58
C ASP A 188 -3.86 -11.39 -12.17
N LYS A 189 -2.89 -10.71 -12.78
CA LYS A 189 -1.72 -11.29 -13.43
C LYS A 189 -0.50 -11.39 -12.49
N GLN A 190 -0.61 -10.96 -11.23
CA GLN A 190 0.48 -11.01 -10.27
C GLN A 190 0.55 -12.37 -9.57
N HIS A 191 1.42 -13.25 -10.02
CA HIS A 191 1.67 -14.56 -9.40
C HIS A 191 2.82 -14.52 -8.40
N SER A 192 3.82 -13.68 -8.62
CA SER A 192 4.98 -13.46 -7.77
C SER A 192 5.39 -11.98 -7.79
N TYR A 193 6.56 -11.64 -7.25
CA TYR A 193 7.09 -10.29 -7.32
C TYR A 193 7.58 -9.92 -8.72
N SER A 194 7.52 -8.62 -9.04
CA SER A 194 8.06 -8.07 -10.27
C SER A 194 8.60 -6.65 -10.07
N VAL A 195 9.23 -6.07 -11.09
CA VAL A 195 9.61 -4.65 -11.05
C VAL A 195 8.37 -3.77 -11.21
N ILE A 196 7.59 -4.05 -12.24
CA ILE A 196 6.30 -3.39 -12.51
C ILE A 196 5.23 -4.46 -12.77
N PRO A 197 3.95 -4.17 -12.52
CA PRO A 197 2.86 -5.07 -12.89
C PRO A 197 2.78 -5.29 -14.40
N SER A 198 2.14 -6.37 -14.81
CA SER A 198 1.89 -6.65 -16.22
C SER A 198 1.02 -5.56 -16.86
N TRP A 199 1.26 -5.28 -18.13
CA TRP A 199 0.46 -4.32 -18.89
C TRP A 199 -1.03 -4.67 -18.87
N GLY A 200 -1.87 -3.67 -18.64
CA GLY A 200 -3.32 -3.83 -18.59
C GLY A 200 -3.84 -4.65 -17.41
N ASP A 201 -3.05 -4.79 -16.34
CA ASP A 201 -3.47 -5.54 -15.17
C ASP A 201 -4.65 -4.89 -14.45
N LYS A 202 -5.50 -5.72 -13.84
CA LYS A 202 -6.66 -5.31 -13.04
C LYS A 202 -6.42 -5.65 -11.59
N PHE A 203 -6.41 -4.63 -10.75
CA PHE A 203 -6.15 -4.77 -9.31
C PHE A 203 -7.45 -4.88 -8.53
N SER A 204 -7.45 -5.74 -7.53
CA SER A 204 -8.40 -5.70 -6.42
C SER A 204 -7.68 -5.14 -5.21
N ALA A 205 -8.34 -4.27 -4.45
CA ALA A 205 -7.82 -3.73 -3.21
C ALA A 205 -8.86 -3.88 -2.09
N GLN A 206 -8.38 -4.11 -0.88
CA GLN A 206 -9.18 -4.16 0.35
C GLN A 206 -8.53 -3.24 1.37
N ILE A 207 -9.34 -2.55 2.16
CA ILE A 207 -8.88 -1.65 3.24
C ILE A 207 -9.48 -2.15 4.55
N GLU A 208 -8.63 -2.32 5.55
CA GLU A 208 -9.05 -2.58 6.92
C GLU A 208 -8.33 -1.63 7.87
N VAL A 209 -9.07 -1.07 8.82
CA VAL A 209 -8.52 -0.18 9.84
C VAL A 209 -8.67 -0.83 11.19
N PHE A 210 -7.60 -0.83 11.96
CA PHE A 210 -7.64 -1.33 13.33
C PHE A 210 -6.68 -0.54 14.23
N THR A 211 -6.89 -0.64 15.52
CA THR A 211 -5.96 -0.19 16.55
C THR A 211 -5.27 -1.43 17.09
N PRO A 212 -3.93 -1.54 16.99
CA PRO A 212 -3.21 -2.67 17.56
C PRO A 212 -3.50 -2.81 19.06
N GLU A 213 -3.70 -4.04 19.50
CA GLU A 213 -3.97 -4.34 20.90
C GLU A 213 -2.76 -3.98 21.78
N PRO A 214 -2.97 -3.35 22.93
CA PRO A 214 -1.89 -3.07 23.87
C PRO A 214 -1.20 -4.35 24.32
N ILE A 215 0.12 -4.28 24.47
CA ILE A 215 0.95 -5.40 24.92
C ILE A 215 1.75 -5.00 26.16
N ALA A 216 1.96 -5.95 27.06
CA ALA A 216 2.76 -5.74 28.27
C ALA A 216 4.26 -5.66 28.01
N GLU A 217 4.69 -6.16 26.87
CA GLU A 217 6.10 -6.20 26.45
C GLU A 217 6.67 -4.80 26.22
N THR A 218 7.98 -4.67 26.37
CA THR A 218 8.72 -3.41 26.17
C THR A 218 9.83 -3.58 25.13
N GLY A 219 10.42 -2.47 24.72
CA GLY A 219 11.61 -2.48 23.88
C GLY A 219 11.38 -3.13 22.50
N LEU A 220 12.28 -4.03 22.11
CA LEU A 220 12.24 -4.70 20.81
C LEU A 220 11.17 -5.78 20.73
N ARG A 221 10.84 -6.43 21.86
CA ARG A 221 9.75 -7.43 21.91
C ARG A 221 8.43 -6.77 21.59
N ALA A 222 8.13 -5.63 22.21
CA ALA A 222 6.94 -4.83 21.89
C ALA A 222 6.84 -4.48 20.40
N GLN A 223 7.97 -4.04 19.80
CA GLN A 223 7.97 -3.73 18.35
C GLN A 223 7.65 -4.95 17.50
N ARG A 224 8.19 -6.11 17.87
CA ARG A 224 7.93 -7.37 17.17
C ARG A 224 6.45 -7.75 17.27
N GLU A 225 5.86 -7.70 18.44
CA GLU A 225 4.47 -8.08 18.67
C GLU A 225 3.49 -7.15 17.92
N TYR A 226 3.70 -5.82 17.97
CA TYR A 226 2.91 -4.89 17.17
C TYR A 226 3.05 -5.12 15.67
N ALA A 227 4.27 -5.39 15.21
CA ALA A 227 4.49 -5.73 13.81
C ALA A 227 3.83 -7.06 13.41
N ALA A 228 3.82 -8.06 14.32
CA ALA A 228 3.14 -9.34 14.12
C ALA A 228 1.62 -9.17 13.99
N GLN A 229 0.99 -8.33 14.79
CA GLN A 229 -0.44 -8.02 14.65
C GLN A 229 -0.75 -7.47 13.25
N ILE A 230 0.09 -6.55 12.74
CA ILE A 230 -0.08 -5.93 11.43
C ILE A 230 0.11 -6.93 10.29
N ILE A 231 1.17 -7.76 10.35
CA ILE A 231 1.44 -8.74 9.30
C ILE A 231 0.38 -9.84 9.26
N ASN A 232 -0.12 -10.26 10.43
CA ASN A 232 -1.20 -11.23 10.53
C ASN A 232 -2.51 -10.67 9.94
N ARG A 233 -2.79 -9.38 10.14
CA ARG A 233 -3.95 -8.73 9.51
C ARG A 233 -3.83 -8.73 7.98
N LEU A 234 -2.67 -8.36 7.44
CA LEU A 234 -2.44 -8.41 5.99
C LEU A 234 -2.54 -9.84 5.44
N ALA A 235 -2.04 -10.83 6.16
CA ALA A 235 -2.17 -12.24 5.76
C ALA A 235 -3.64 -12.69 5.77
N GLN A 236 -4.43 -12.27 6.76
CA GLN A 236 -5.87 -12.56 6.79
C GLN A 236 -6.60 -11.92 5.60
N MET A 237 -6.28 -10.67 5.27
CA MET A 237 -6.83 -9.98 4.09
C MET A 237 -6.45 -10.71 2.80
N GLU A 238 -5.24 -11.25 2.71
CA GLU A 238 -4.81 -12.09 1.60
C GLU A 238 -5.65 -13.35 1.46
N GLU A 239 -5.91 -14.07 2.55
CA GLU A 239 -6.77 -15.26 2.53
C GLU A 239 -8.20 -14.91 2.09
N ASN A 240 -8.74 -13.82 2.59
CA ASN A 240 -10.05 -13.29 2.19
C ASN A 240 -10.08 -12.97 0.68
N TYR A 241 -9.03 -12.34 0.15
CA TYR A 241 -8.90 -12.07 -1.28
C TYR A 241 -8.94 -13.35 -2.11
N PHE A 242 -8.19 -14.39 -1.71
CA PHE A 242 -8.18 -15.64 -2.46
C PHE A 242 -9.49 -16.43 -2.32
N ALA A 243 -10.17 -16.36 -1.17
CA ALA A 243 -11.50 -16.94 -0.98
C ALA A 243 -12.52 -16.29 -1.95
N LEU A 244 -12.61 -14.96 -1.97
CA LEU A 244 -13.49 -14.23 -2.88
C LEU A 244 -13.15 -14.49 -4.36
N ARG A 245 -11.87 -14.64 -4.69
CA ARG A 245 -11.47 -14.97 -6.06
C ARG A 245 -11.94 -16.37 -6.47
N ARG A 246 -11.81 -17.36 -5.59
CA ARG A 246 -12.32 -18.73 -5.84
C ARG A 246 -13.84 -18.74 -6.05
N GLU A 247 -14.58 -18.01 -5.24
CA GLU A 247 -16.04 -17.91 -5.37
C GLU A 247 -16.46 -17.28 -6.72
N ARG A 248 -15.77 -16.22 -7.15
CA ARG A 248 -16.00 -15.60 -8.47
C ARG A 248 -15.74 -16.56 -9.62
N CYS A 249 -14.66 -17.37 -9.54
CA CYS A 249 -14.36 -18.37 -10.57
C CYS A 249 -15.44 -19.45 -10.62
N ARG A 250 -15.87 -19.99 -9.47
CA ARG A 250 -16.95 -20.99 -9.39
C ARG A 250 -18.29 -20.46 -9.93
N GLY A 251 -18.63 -19.21 -9.61
CA GLY A 251 -19.84 -18.56 -10.12
C GLY A 251 -19.82 -18.43 -11.65
N PHE A 252 -18.66 -18.17 -12.25
CA PHE A 252 -18.48 -18.08 -13.69
C PHE A 252 -18.56 -19.44 -14.40
N GLU A 253 -17.98 -20.47 -13.81
CA GLU A 253 -18.08 -21.87 -14.30
C GLU A 253 -19.53 -22.34 -14.27
N GLY A 254 -20.23 -22.14 -13.17
CA GLY A 254 -21.65 -22.51 -13.05
C GLY A 254 -22.59 -21.69 -13.95
N PHE A 255 -22.17 -20.50 -14.42
CA PHE A 255 -22.90 -19.73 -15.44
C PHE A 255 -22.66 -20.33 -16.83
N ARG A 256 -21.42 -20.66 -17.19
CA ARG A 256 -21.08 -21.31 -18.47
C ARG A 256 -21.77 -22.67 -18.62
N GLU A 257 -21.75 -23.51 -17.60
CA GLU A 257 -22.46 -24.80 -17.62
C GLU A 257 -23.98 -24.65 -17.84
N ARG A 258 -24.57 -23.59 -17.30
CA ARG A 258 -26.01 -23.28 -17.54
C ARG A 258 -26.27 -22.81 -18.97
N GLU A 259 -25.39 -21.98 -19.53
CA GLU A 259 -25.51 -21.53 -20.93
C GLU A 259 -25.33 -22.69 -21.91
N GLU A 260 -24.35 -23.58 -21.65
CA GLU A 260 -24.12 -24.78 -22.46
C GLU A 260 -25.32 -25.74 -22.42
N LYS A 261 -25.92 -25.97 -21.24
CA LYS A 261 -27.13 -26.77 -21.09
C LYS A 261 -28.36 -26.13 -21.78
N HIS A 262 -28.49 -24.82 -21.72
CA HIS A 262 -29.57 -24.10 -22.41
C HIS A 262 -29.37 -24.08 -23.93
N GLY A 263 -28.12 -23.91 -24.39
CA GLY A 263 -27.78 -23.96 -25.82
C GLY A 263 -28.04 -25.35 -26.42
N PHE A 264 -27.75 -26.43 -25.68
CA PHE A 264 -28.01 -27.81 -26.06
C PHE A 264 -29.52 -28.08 -26.15
N ALA A 265 -30.32 -27.63 -25.17
CA ALA A 265 -31.78 -27.80 -25.15
C ALA A 265 -32.51 -27.07 -26.26
N LEU A 266 -31.95 -25.94 -26.75
CA LEU A 266 -32.52 -25.20 -27.90
C LEU A 266 -32.14 -25.83 -29.24
N SER A 267 -30.96 -26.49 -29.32
CA SER A 267 -30.50 -27.23 -30.50
C SER A 267 -31.35 -28.50 -30.73
N GLU A 268 -31.69 -29.24 -29.70
CA GLU A 268 -32.53 -30.43 -29.80
C GLU A 268 -33.97 -30.12 -30.21
N LYS A 269 -34.54 -28.98 -29.77
CA LYS A 269 -35.88 -28.54 -30.18
C LYS A 269 -35.97 -28.12 -31.65
N ASN A 270 -34.87 -27.71 -32.26
CA ASN A 270 -34.82 -27.30 -33.65
C ASN A 270 -34.50 -28.45 -34.62
N SER A 271 -34.07 -29.62 -34.14
CA SER A 271 -33.80 -30.80 -34.96
C SER A 271 -35.01 -31.71 -35.14
N HIS A 272 -36.10 -31.44 -34.46
CA HIS A 272 -37.37 -32.16 -34.55
C HIS A 272 -38.54 -31.38 -35.24
N ARG A 273 -38.18 -30.39 -36.07
CA ARG A 273 -39.15 -29.69 -36.95
C ARG A 273 -38.83 -29.88 -38.42
#